data_74ca9486d6d34d5fd957ecc40abbbeb7
#
_entry.id   74ca9486d6d34d5fd957ecc40abbbeb7
#
_cell.length_a   1.000
_cell.length_b   1.000
_cell.length_c   1.000
_cell.angle_alpha   90.00
_cell.angle_beta   90.00
_cell.angle_gamma   90.00
#
_symmetry.space_group_name_H-M   'P 1'
#
loop_
_entity.id
_entity.type
_entity.pdbx_description
1 polymer ?
#
loop_
_entity_poly.entity_id
_entity_poly.type
_entity_poly.pdbx_seq_one_letter_code
_entity_poly.pdbx_strand_id
1 'polypeptide(L)' 'MEPAQPKFQWGQRVRAFVDLFNDGSFPEQPEGALLAKTGDAGEVVQVGMHVETNRPVYLVEFAPNRVVGCLEDEIAPL' A
#
# COMPACT_ATOMS: atom_id res chain seq x y z
N MET A 1 0.70 -17.73 18.90
CA MET A 1 1.31 -17.44 17.57
C MET A 1 1.58 -15.95 17.44
N GLU A 2 2.77 -15.60 17.06
CA GLU A 2 3.13 -14.20 16.91
C GLU A 2 2.56 -13.61 15.62
N PRO A 3 2.14 -12.32 15.64
CA PRO A 3 1.73 -11.67 14.41
C PRO A 3 2.89 -11.55 13.43
N ALA A 4 2.57 -11.49 12.16
CA ALA A 4 3.58 -11.33 11.12
C ALA A 4 4.31 -9.99 11.29
N GLN A 5 5.63 -10.02 11.15
CA GLN A 5 6.44 -8.80 11.22
C GLN A 5 6.32 -8.04 9.89
N PRO A 6 6.15 -6.71 9.94
CA PRO A 6 6.14 -5.93 8.71
C PRO A 6 7.50 -5.99 8.00
N LYS A 7 7.46 -6.19 6.69
CA LYS A 7 8.68 -6.18 5.86
C LYS A 7 9.17 -4.79 5.56
N PHE A 8 8.25 -3.83 5.50
CA PHE A 8 8.57 -2.45 5.12
C PHE A 8 8.34 -1.55 6.31
N GLN A 9 9.11 -0.48 6.37
CA GLN A 9 9.08 0.45 7.49
C GLN A 9 8.59 1.81 7.04
N TRP A 10 8.10 2.59 7.99
CA TRP A 10 7.71 3.97 7.75
C TRP A 10 8.90 4.74 7.17
N GLY A 11 8.65 5.44 6.07
CA GLY A 11 9.67 6.20 5.37
C GLY A 11 10.41 5.42 4.31
N GLN A 12 10.19 4.10 4.23
CA GLN A 12 10.87 3.29 3.22
C GLN A 12 10.29 3.57 1.84
N ARG A 13 11.16 3.62 0.84
CA ARG A 13 10.73 3.79 -0.54
C ARG A 13 10.44 2.42 -1.15
N VAL A 14 9.30 2.35 -1.83
CA VAL A 14 8.81 1.11 -2.43
C VAL A 14 8.29 1.41 -3.83
N ARG A 15 7.99 0.35 -4.57
CA ARG A 15 7.32 0.45 -5.86
C ARG A 15 6.10 -0.47 -5.86
N ALA A 16 5.12 -0.13 -6.68
CA ALA A 16 3.99 -1.02 -6.89
C ALA A 16 4.47 -2.26 -7.64
N PHE A 17 4.21 -3.42 -7.08
CA PHE A 17 4.57 -4.70 -7.70
C PHE A 17 3.50 -5.16 -8.68
N VAL A 18 2.28 -4.68 -8.50
CA VAL A 18 1.14 -4.95 -9.37
C VAL A 18 0.38 -3.65 -9.57
N ASP A 19 -0.52 -3.60 -10.54
CA ASP A 19 -1.42 -2.47 -10.70
C ASP A 19 -2.38 -2.44 -9.51
N LEU A 20 -2.54 -1.26 -8.92
CA LEU A 20 -3.39 -1.07 -7.75
C LEU A 20 -4.65 -0.32 -8.14
N PHE A 21 -5.80 -0.94 -7.88
CA PHE A 21 -7.10 -0.38 -8.22
C PHE A 21 -7.85 0.03 -6.97
N ASN A 22 -8.73 1.01 -7.12
CA ASN A 22 -9.53 1.51 -6.02
C ASN A 22 -10.61 0.49 -5.65
N ASP A 23 -10.55 0.00 -4.41
CA ASP A 23 -11.56 -0.92 -3.87
C ASP A 23 -12.71 -0.19 -3.18
N GLY A 24 -12.77 1.14 -3.35
CA GLY A 24 -13.77 1.98 -2.71
C GLY A 24 -13.25 2.73 -1.50
N SER A 25 -12.05 2.40 -1.02
CA SER A 25 -11.47 3.07 0.15
C SER A 25 -10.84 4.41 -0.16
N PHE A 26 -10.63 4.73 -1.43
CA PHE A 26 -10.07 6.02 -1.85
C PHE A 26 -11.20 6.88 -2.42
N PRO A 27 -11.72 7.84 -1.65
CA PRO A 27 -12.98 8.51 -2.01
C PRO A 27 -12.88 9.52 -3.16
N GLU A 28 -11.67 9.94 -3.51
CA GLU A 28 -11.47 10.96 -4.57
C GLU A 28 -11.54 10.39 -5.97
N GLN A 29 -11.59 9.05 -6.11
CA GLN A 29 -11.64 8.38 -7.39
C GLN A 29 -12.78 7.36 -7.39
N PRO A 30 -13.37 7.05 -8.56
CA PRO A 30 -14.39 6.01 -8.62
C PRO A 30 -13.83 4.64 -8.24
N GLU A 31 -14.69 3.79 -7.71
CA GLU A 31 -14.33 2.40 -7.45
C GLU A 31 -13.88 1.74 -8.76
N GLY A 32 -12.79 0.96 -8.69
CA GLY A 32 -12.22 0.32 -9.85
C GLY A 32 -11.20 1.16 -10.61
N ALA A 33 -11.05 2.45 -10.25
CA ALA A 33 -10.07 3.30 -10.91
C ALA A 33 -8.64 2.86 -10.56
N LEU A 34 -7.73 3.01 -11.52
CA LEU A 34 -6.31 2.71 -11.30
C LEU A 34 -5.70 3.78 -10.41
N LEU A 35 -5.14 3.36 -9.29
CA LEU A 35 -4.50 4.26 -8.33
C LEU A 35 -2.99 4.33 -8.51
N ALA A 36 -2.37 3.20 -8.88
CA ALA A 36 -0.94 3.14 -9.15
C ALA A 36 -0.68 2.03 -10.14
N LYS A 37 0.27 2.25 -11.04
CA LYS A 37 0.70 1.24 -12.01
C LYS A 37 1.87 0.46 -11.46
N THR A 38 2.02 -0.78 -11.91
CA THR A 38 3.20 -1.58 -11.66
C THR A 38 4.45 -0.77 -11.95
N GLY A 39 5.36 -0.69 -10.98
CA GLY A 39 6.60 0.05 -11.10
C GLY A 39 6.55 1.47 -10.58
N ASP A 40 5.37 2.02 -10.31
CA ASP A 40 5.28 3.36 -9.73
C ASP A 40 5.94 3.39 -8.35
N ALA A 41 6.77 4.40 -8.12
CA ALA A 41 7.48 4.57 -6.86
C ALA A 41 6.62 5.31 -5.85
N GLY A 42 6.76 4.95 -4.59
CA GLY A 42 6.08 5.60 -3.50
C GLY A 42 6.86 5.49 -2.20
N GLU A 43 6.30 6.05 -1.16
CA GLU A 43 6.91 6.02 0.17
C GLU A 43 5.90 5.52 1.19
N VAL A 44 6.34 4.63 2.07
CA VAL A 44 5.50 4.14 3.16
C VAL A 44 5.32 5.27 4.18
N VAL A 45 4.09 5.72 4.35
CA VAL A 45 3.80 6.82 5.27
C VAL A 45 3.10 6.35 6.54
N GLN A 46 2.65 5.10 6.57
CA GLN A 46 2.10 4.49 7.77
C GLN A 46 2.10 2.98 7.63
N VAL A 47 2.33 2.29 8.74
CA VAL A 47 2.27 0.83 8.80
C VAL A 47 1.20 0.46 9.82
N GLY A 48 0.30 -0.43 9.44
CA GLY A 48 -0.73 -0.95 10.32
C GLY A 48 -0.83 -2.44 10.23
N MET A 49 -1.82 -2.97 10.91
CA MET A 49 -2.06 -4.41 10.93
C MET A 49 -3.54 -4.67 10.71
N HIS A 50 -3.86 -5.54 9.77
CA HIS A 50 -5.23 -5.95 9.55
C HIS A 50 -5.63 -6.94 10.64
N VAL A 51 -6.62 -6.57 11.44
CA VAL A 51 -6.95 -7.31 12.66
C VAL A 51 -7.43 -8.73 12.36
N GLU A 52 -8.26 -8.88 11.35
CA GLU A 52 -8.86 -10.18 11.03
C GLU A 52 -7.89 -11.19 10.48
N THR A 53 -6.95 -10.74 9.64
CA THR A 53 -6.00 -11.62 8.97
C THR A 53 -4.63 -11.61 9.64
N ASN A 54 -4.42 -10.68 10.57
CA ASN A 54 -3.13 -10.50 11.25
C ASN A 54 -1.99 -10.22 10.27
N ARG A 55 -2.29 -9.49 9.18
CA ARG A 55 -1.33 -9.16 8.13
C ARG A 55 -0.99 -7.69 8.12
N PRO A 56 0.26 -7.32 7.83
CA PRO A 56 0.63 -5.91 7.71
C PRO A 56 -0.11 -5.25 6.54
N VAL A 57 -0.50 -4.00 6.76
CA VAL A 57 -1.08 -3.13 5.73
C VAL A 57 -0.25 -1.86 5.71
N TYR A 58 0.07 -1.39 4.52
CA TYR A 58 0.93 -0.22 4.33
C TYR A 58 0.15 0.88 3.66
N LEU A 59 0.23 2.09 4.20
CA LEU A 59 -0.24 3.27 3.49
C LEU A 59 0.96 3.83 2.74
N VAL A 60 0.85 3.86 1.41
CA VAL A 60 1.94 4.26 0.53
C VAL A 60 1.50 5.48 -0.27
N GLU A 61 2.29 6.53 -0.21
CA GLU A 61 2.06 7.74 -1.00
C GLU A 61 2.77 7.60 -2.34
N PHE A 62 2.01 7.37 -3.41
CA PHE A 62 2.54 7.21 -4.76
C PHE A 62 2.64 8.54 -5.51
N ALA A 63 1.84 9.50 -5.12
CA ALA A 63 1.86 10.83 -5.71
C ALA A 63 1.43 11.81 -4.63
N PRO A 64 1.72 13.10 -4.80
CA PRO A 64 1.24 14.08 -3.82
C PRO A 64 -0.26 13.92 -3.60
N ASN A 65 -0.65 13.79 -2.34
CA ASN A 65 -2.05 13.62 -1.93
C ASN A 65 -2.70 12.32 -2.39
N ARG A 66 -1.92 11.33 -2.82
CA ARG A 66 -2.46 10.01 -3.19
C ARG A 66 -1.83 8.93 -2.31
N VAL A 67 -2.52 8.62 -1.23
CA VAL A 67 -2.09 7.58 -0.28
C VAL A 67 -3.00 6.37 -0.46
N VAL A 68 -2.40 5.23 -0.75
CA VAL A 68 -3.13 3.99 -1.09
C VAL A 68 -2.78 2.92 -0.07
N GLY A 69 -3.80 2.22 0.44
CA GLY A 69 -3.59 1.07 1.31
C GLY A 69 -3.15 -0.14 0.50
N CYS A 70 -2.02 -0.73 0.87
CA CYS A 70 -1.41 -1.83 0.14
C CYS A 70 -1.14 -3.01 1.06
N LEU A 71 -1.31 -4.21 0.52
CA LEU A 71 -0.84 -5.42 1.17
C LEU A 71 0.64 -5.61 0.87
N GLU A 72 1.28 -6.49 1.65
CA GLU A 72 2.72 -6.69 1.58
C GLU A 72 3.18 -7.20 0.22
N ASP A 73 2.36 -8.05 -0.42
CA ASP A 73 2.69 -8.63 -1.72
C ASP A 73 2.32 -7.72 -2.90
N GLU A 74 1.71 -6.57 -2.63
CA GLU A 74 1.36 -5.60 -3.67
C GLU A 74 2.46 -4.57 -3.90
N ILE A 75 3.46 -4.52 -3.03
CA ILE A 75 4.57 -3.58 -3.14
C ILE A 75 5.90 -4.33 -2.98
N ALA A 76 6.96 -3.71 -3.48
CA ALA A 76 8.31 -4.27 -3.41
C ALA A 76 9.30 -3.16 -3.07
N PRO A 77 10.47 -3.49 -2.52
CA PRO A 77 11.50 -2.47 -2.26
C PRO A 77 11.91 -1.77 -3.56
N LEU A 78 12.16 -0.49 -3.43
CA LEU A 78 12.61 0.30 -4.56
C LEU A 78 14.11 0.09 -4.80
#